data_4e4a0f119be86ff3a623c4071f0811e3
#
_entry.id   4e4a0f119be86ff3a623c4071f0811e3
#
_cell.length_a   1.000
_cell.length_b   1.000
_cell.length_c   1.000
_cell.angle_alpha   90.00
_cell.angle_beta   90.00
_cell.angle_gamma   90.00
#
_symmetry.space_group_name_H-M   'P 1'
#
loop_
_entity.id
_entity.type
_entity.pdbx_description
1 polymer ?
#
loop_
_entity_poly.entity_id
_entity_poly.type
_entity_poly.pdbx_seq_one_letter_code
_entity_poly.pdbx_strand_id
1 'polypeptide(L)'
;MAGSDSTREKVDVLKACVIIPTYNNAATLAGVIEEVARYSEHIIVVNDGSSDNTLDIVQHYSTVHFISYPKNAGKGWALRKAFAWASAKGYLYAITIDSDGQHFAKDIPAFMNKLEMHPNAIIIGARNMGQASVPGGSSFGNKFSNFWFKVETGITSPDTQSGYRLYPLEPLKKMRFITRKYEFEIEVLVRAAWNGVDVVSVPVSVYYAPAAERVSHFRPFKDFFRISVLNTILVLISFLYIKPRDFIRILFDKQKFKKLINDHLFHPHHSARLKAASVAFGIFMGIVPIWGFQLVTAIFGAILLKLNKPIVIVAANISIPPMIPLIIYGSYKMGAFWMGASAMEIDFSSDITLDSIKNNLLQYIYGSITLAAVAGIAFGILTFIFLKLVDKKRAVAAGAD
;
A
#
# COMPACT_ATOMS: atom_id res chain seq x y z
N MET A 1 -15.12 -34.43 -12.92
CA MET A 1 -16.23 -34.53 -11.95
C MET A 1 -15.74 -34.52 -10.50
N ALA A 2 -14.84 -35.35 -10.05
CA ALA A 2 -14.40 -35.38 -8.64
C ALA A 2 -13.82 -34.03 -8.11
N GLY A 3 -13.15 -33.25 -8.95
CA GLY A 3 -12.57 -31.96 -8.52
C GLY A 3 -13.56 -30.80 -8.43
N SER A 4 -14.67 -30.83 -9.16
CA SER A 4 -15.73 -29.81 -9.09
C SER A 4 -16.57 -29.99 -7.82
N ASP A 5 -16.89 -31.23 -7.45
CA ASP A 5 -17.71 -31.54 -6.28
C ASP A 5 -16.99 -31.16 -4.98
N SER A 6 -15.70 -31.48 -4.87
CA SER A 6 -14.85 -31.02 -3.75
C SER A 6 -14.75 -29.50 -3.65
N THR A 7 -14.78 -28.80 -4.79
CA THR A 7 -14.74 -27.33 -4.79
C THR A 7 -16.07 -26.72 -4.37
N ARG A 8 -17.19 -27.28 -4.80
CA ARG A 8 -18.54 -26.85 -4.34
C ARG A 8 -18.64 -26.97 -2.83
N GLU A 9 -18.26 -28.14 -2.28
CA GLU A 9 -18.26 -28.34 -0.84
C GLU A 9 -17.42 -27.29 -0.11
N LYS A 10 -16.23 -26.95 -0.61
CA LYS A 10 -15.39 -25.86 -0.03
C LYS A 10 -16.08 -24.51 -0.11
N VAL A 11 -16.72 -24.18 -1.24
CA VAL A 11 -17.46 -22.92 -1.42
C VAL A 11 -18.57 -22.80 -0.38
N ASP A 12 -19.31 -23.90 -0.14
CA ASP A 12 -20.39 -23.95 0.84
C ASP A 12 -19.89 -23.84 2.27
N VAL A 13 -18.90 -24.65 2.65
CA VAL A 13 -18.30 -24.66 4.00
C VAL A 13 -17.70 -23.30 4.35
N LEU A 14 -17.01 -22.65 3.41
CA LEU A 14 -16.39 -21.34 3.61
C LEU A 14 -17.38 -20.19 3.40
N LYS A 15 -18.65 -20.47 3.10
CA LYS A 15 -19.70 -19.47 2.84
C LYS A 15 -19.25 -18.45 1.79
N ALA A 16 -18.71 -18.92 0.68
CA ALA A 16 -18.32 -18.10 -0.44
C ALA A 16 -19.44 -18.03 -1.49
N CYS A 17 -19.48 -16.94 -2.25
CA CYS A 17 -20.34 -16.80 -3.43
C CYS A 17 -19.52 -16.32 -4.62
N VAL A 18 -20.07 -16.50 -5.83
CA VAL A 18 -19.46 -15.98 -7.06
C VAL A 18 -20.31 -14.84 -7.59
N ILE A 19 -19.69 -13.67 -7.81
CA ILE A 19 -20.35 -12.46 -8.31
C ILE A 19 -19.91 -12.23 -9.74
N ILE A 20 -20.88 -12.09 -10.63
CA ILE A 20 -20.70 -11.83 -12.06
C ILE A 20 -21.29 -10.44 -12.38
N PRO A 21 -20.48 -9.37 -12.35
CA PRO A 21 -20.93 -8.06 -12.83
C PRO A 21 -21.07 -8.10 -14.36
N THR A 22 -22.18 -7.60 -14.89
CA THR A 22 -22.45 -7.60 -16.33
C THR A 22 -23.01 -6.27 -16.80
N TYR A 23 -22.58 -5.86 -18.00
CA TYR A 23 -23.09 -4.72 -18.73
C TYR A 23 -22.93 -4.94 -20.23
N ASN A 24 -24.03 -5.11 -20.96
CA ASN A 24 -24.03 -5.37 -22.42
C ASN A 24 -23.09 -6.50 -22.84
N ASN A 25 -23.18 -7.64 -22.16
CA ASN A 25 -22.42 -8.86 -22.45
C ASN A 25 -23.32 -10.07 -22.69
N ALA A 26 -24.45 -9.89 -23.39
CA ALA A 26 -25.42 -10.97 -23.67
C ALA A 26 -24.76 -12.18 -24.38
N ALA A 27 -23.79 -11.93 -25.26
CA ALA A 27 -23.16 -13.01 -26.04
C ALA A 27 -22.36 -14.03 -25.20
N THR A 28 -21.80 -13.62 -24.06
CA THR A 28 -20.88 -14.44 -23.27
C THR A 28 -21.43 -14.84 -21.91
N LEU A 29 -22.42 -14.10 -21.38
CA LEU A 29 -22.91 -14.24 -20.02
C LEU A 29 -23.45 -15.64 -19.71
N ALA A 30 -24.23 -16.23 -20.64
CA ALA A 30 -24.77 -17.57 -20.45
C ALA A 30 -23.67 -18.61 -20.20
N GLY A 31 -22.64 -18.62 -21.07
CA GLY A 31 -21.50 -19.54 -20.93
C GLY A 31 -20.73 -19.33 -19.64
N VAL A 32 -20.56 -18.07 -19.17
CA VAL A 32 -19.89 -17.79 -17.89
C VAL A 32 -20.72 -18.30 -16.71
N ILE A 33 -22.05 -18.12 -16.71
CA ILE A 33 -22.94 -18.66 -15.68
C ILE A 33 -22.87 -20.18 -15.63
N GLU A 34 -22.95 -20.85 -16.76
CA GLU A 34 -22.90 -22.31 -16.86
C GLU A 34 -21.56 -22.88 -16.43
N GLU A 35 -20.47 -22.21 -16.75
CA GLU A 35 -19.13 -22.61 -16.32
C GLU A 35 -18.98 -22.45 -14.80
N VAL A 36 -19.42 -21.33 -14.23
CA VAL A 36 -19.39 -21.07 -12.78
C VAL A 36 -20.28 -22.05 -12.03
N ALA A 37 -21.46 -22.40 -12.58
CA ALA A 37 -22.38 -23.34 -11.97
C ALA A 37 -21.81 -24.74 -11.77
N ARG A 38 -20.72 -25.09 -12.44
CA ARG A 38 -19.98 -26.36 -12.18
C ARG A 38 -19.23 -26.35 -10.86
N TYR A 39 -18.89 -25.17 -10.33
CA TYR A 39 -18.05 -24.98 -9.14
C TYR A 39 -18.76 -24.35 -7.95
N SER A 40 -19.91 -23.67 -8.17
CA SER A 40 -20.69 -23.02 -7.11
C SER A 40 -22.17 -22.95 -7.49
N GLU A 41 -23.04 -23.19 -6.51
CA GLU A 41 -24.49 -22.92 -6.62
C GLU A 41 -24.84 -21.50 -6.16
N HIS A 42 -23.91 -20.80 -5.49
CA HIS A 42 -24.09 -19.46 -4.94
C HIS A 42 -23.64 -18.41 -5.94
N ILE A 43 -24.42 -18.19 -6.99
CA ILE A 43 -24.12 -17.25 -8.08
C ILE A 43 -24.97 -16.00 -7.93
N ILE A 44 -24.32 -14.84 -8.01
CA ILE A 44 -24.95 -13.52 -7.98
C ILE A 44 -24.58 -12.78 -9.27
N VAL A 45 -25.55 -12.56 -10.14
CA VAL A 45 -25.38 -11.73 -11.34
C VAL A 45 -25.85 -10.31 -11.05
N VAL A 46 -25.01 -9.32 -11.38
CA VAL A 46 -25.35 -7.90 -11.20
C VAL A 46 -25.39 -7.23 -12.56
N ASN A 47 -26.58 -6.94 -13.05
CA ASN A 47 -26.78 -6.21 -14.29
C ASN A 47 -26.69 -4.70 -14.05
N ASP A 48 -25.63 -4.09 -14.52
CA ASP A 48 -25.36 -2.65 -14.40
C ASP A 48 -26.08 -1.83 -15.48
N GLY A 49 -27.38 -2.05 -15.63
CA GLY A 49 -28.23 -1.30 -16.55
C GLY A 49 -27.95 -1.59 -18.02
N SER A 50 -27.81 -2.88 -18.39
CA SER A 50 -27.66 -3.31 -19.78
C SER A 50 -28.87 -2.91 -20.64
N SER A 51 -28.61 -2.60 -21.89
CA SER A 51 -29.57 -2.25 -22.91
C SER A 51 -29.72 -3.35 -24.00
N ASP A 52 -28.97 -4.42 -23.91
CA ASP A 52 -29.05 -5.62 -24.73
C ASP A 52 -29.91 -6.70 -24.06
N ASN A 53 -29.92 -7.92 -24.62
CA ASN A 53 -30.72 -9.04 -24.12
C ASN A 53 -30.15 -9.67 -22.83
N THR A 54 -29.21 -9.01 -22.12
CA THR A 54 -28.61 -9.51 -20.87
C THR A 54 -29.69 -9.85 -19.83
N LEU A 55 -30.73 -9.01 -19.70
CA LEU A 55 -31.80 -9.22 -18.73
C LEU A 55 -32.56 -10.52 -18.99
N ASP A 56 -32.92 -10.75 -20.24
CA ASP A 56 -33.70 -11.94 -20.66
C ASP A 56 -32.88 -13.21 -20.40
N ILE A 57 -31.56 -13.18 -20.67
CA ILE A 57 -30.70 -14.32 -20.44
C ILE A 57 -30.69 -14.70 -18.95
N VAL A 58 -30.51 -13.74 -18.05
CA VAL A 58 -30.42 -14.04 -16.61
C VAL A 58 -31.71 -14.59 -16.04
N GLN A 59 -32.89 -14.13 -16.55
CA GLN A 59 -34.17 -14.61 -16.10
C GLN A 59 -34.41 -16.10 -16.39
N HIS A 60 -33.67 -16.71 -17.32
CA HIS A 60 -33.76 -18.14 -17.58
C HIS A 60 -33.06 -19.00 -16.51
N TYR A 61 -32.20 -18.41 -15.64
CA TYR A 61 -31.49 -19.14 -14.61
C TYR A 61 -32.14 -18.97 -13.23
N SER A 62 -33.06 -19.86 -12.87
CA SER A 62 -33.84 -19.80 -11.62
C SER A 62 -32.97 -19.97 -10.36
N THR A 63 -31.76 -20.55 -10.49
CA THR A 63 -30.82 -20.80 -9.39
C THR A 63 -29.86 -19.63 -9.15
N VAL A 64 -29.86 -18.62 -10.04
CA VAL A 64 -28.96 -17.48 -9.95
C VAL A 64 -29.65 -16.33 -9.22
N HIS A 65 -29.01 -15.76 -8.23
CA HIS A 65 -29.51 -14.52 -7.63
C HIS A 65 -29.20 -13.33 -8.54
N PHE A 66 -30.21 -12.48 -8.74
CA PHE A 66 -30.15 -11.42 -9.71
C PHE A 66 -30.37 -10.04 -9.07
N ILE A 67 -29.46 -9.12 -9.35
CA ILE A 67 -29.56 -7.70 -8.98
C ILE A 67 -29.53 -6.89 -10.26
N SER A 68 -30.55 -6.05 -10.48
CA SER A 68 -30.61 -5.18 -11.67
C SER A 68 -31.07 -3.78 -11.31
N TYR A 69 -30.62 -2.80 -12.07
CA TYR A 69 -31.08 -1.41 -12.00
C TYR A 69 -31.03 -0.76 -13.40
N PRO A 70 -31.87 0.27 -13.64
CA PRO A 70 -32.18 0.71 -14.99
C PRO A 70 -31.10 1.52 -15.69
N LYS A 71 -30.06 2.01 -14.97
CA LYS A 71 -29.00 2.86 -15.53
C LYS A 71 -27.64 2.38 -15.11
N ASN A 72 -26.70 2.36 -16.05
CA ASN A 72 -25.31 2.06 -15.78
C ASN A 72 -24.74 3.03 -14.72
N ALA A 73 -24.33 2.47 -13.59
CA ALA A 73 -23.71 3.18 -12.46
C ALA A 73 -22.21 2.92 -12.36
N GLY A 74 -21.71 1.92 -13.08
CA GLY A 74 -20.32 1.49 -13.20
C GLY A 74 -19.97 0.24 -12.40
N LYS A 75 -18.96 -0.50 -12.90
CA LYS A 75 -18.54 -1.81 -12.35
C LYS A 75 -18.33 -1.77 -10.83
N GLY A 76 -17.65 -0.73 -10.32
CA GLY A 76 -17.40 -0.59 -8.89
C GLY A 76 -18.69 -0.42 -8.07
N TRP A 77 -19.70 0.25 -8.61
CA TRP A 77 -21.00 0.34 -7.97
C TRP A 77 -21.71 -1.01 -7.95
N ALA A 78 -21.67 -1.74 -9.05
CA ALA A 78 -22.23 -3.09 -9.15
C ALA A 78 -21.60 -4.04 -8.12
N LEU A 79 -20.28 -4.06 -8.03
CA LEU A 79 -19.55 -4.86 -7.05
C LEU A 79 -19.91 -4.48 -5.60
N ARG A 80 -19.98 -3.18 -5.29
CA ARG A 80 -20.36 -2.72 -3.94
C ARG A 80 -21.78 -3.15 -3.55
N LYS A 81 -22.72 -3.12 -4.49
CA LYS A 81 -24.09 -3.61 -4.28
C LYS A 81 -24.11 -5.12 -4.04
N ALA A 82 -23.35 -5.87 -4.84
CA ALA A 82 -23.23 -7.33 -4.66
C ALA A 82 -22.58 -7.69 -3.32
N PHE A 83 -21.51 -7.01 -2.93
CA PHE A 83 -20.84 -7.25 -1.64
C PHE A 83 -21.78 -6.97 -0.46
N ALA A 84 -22.53 -5.87 -0.51
CA ALA A 84 -23.50 -5.53 0.53
C ALA A 84 -24.62 -6.59 0.62
N TRP A 85 -25.15 -7.03 -0.52
CA TRP A 85 -26.17 -8.06 -0.56
C TRP A 85 -25.63 -9.42 -0.07
N ALA A 86 -24.45 -9.85 -0.55
CA ALA A 86 -23.83 -11.09 -0.14
C ALA A 86 -23.55 -11.12 1.37
N SER A 87 -23.02 -10.02 1.93
CA SER A 87 -22.83 -9.88 3.38
C SER A 87 -24.15 -9.96 4.16
N ALA A 88 -25.23 -9.35 3.65
CA ALA A 88 -26.56 -9.41 4.29
C ALA A 88 -27.16 -10.82 4.26
N LYS A 89 -26.78 -11.65 3.28
CA LYS A 89 -27.18 -13.05 3.17
C LYS A 89 -26.27 -14.01 3.94
N GLY A 90 -25.24 -13.51 4.63
CA GLY A 90 -24.36 -14.32 5.48
C GLY A 90 -23.18 -14.93 4.78
N TYR A 91 -22.90 -14.55 3.52
CA TYR A 91 -21.65 -14.95 2.87
C TYR A 91 -20.46 -14.23 3.50
N LEU A 92 -19.38 -14.94 3.66
CA LEU A 92 -18.13 -14.43 4.24
C LEU A 92 -17.14 -13.99 3.16
N TYR A 93 -17.21 -14.63 1.99
CA TYR A 93 -16.30 -14.38 0.87
C TYR A 93 -17.07 -14.24 -0.43
N ALA A 94 -16.51 -13.43 -1.35
CA ALA A 94 -17.05 -13.27 -2.69
C ALA A 94 -15.93 -13.37 -3.73
N ILE A 95 -16.11 -14.28 -4.69
CA ILE A 95 -15.26 -14.37 -5.88
C ILE A 95 -15.92 -13.52 -6.97
N THR A 96 -15.20 -12.60 -7.58
CA THR A 96 -15.67 -11.83 -8.74
C THR A 96 -15.09 -12.41 -10.01
N ILE A 97 -15.89 -12.63 -11.03
CA ILE A 97 -15.48 -13.04 -12.37
C ILE A 97 -16.22 -12.19 -13.41
N ASP A 98 -15.50 -11.67 -14.40
CA ASP A 98 -16.12 -10.81 -15.42
C ASP A 98 -16.96 -11.63 -16.40
N SER A 99 -18.06 -11.03 -16.89
CA SER A 99 -19.01 -11.68 -17.81
C SER A 99 -18.57 -11.73 -19.27
N ASP A 100 -17.33 -11.25 -19.59
CA ASP A 100 -16.81 -11.18 -20.96
C ASP A 100 -16.18 -12.50 -21.45
N GLY A 101 -16.15 -13.53 -20.61
CA GLY A 101 -15.62 -14.85 -20.96
C GLY A 101 -14.08 -14.92 -21.06
N GLN A 102 -13.37 -13.88 -20.61
CA GLN A 102 -11.89 -13.92 -20.63
C GLN A 102 -11.30 -14.80 -19.53
N HIS A 103 -11.97 -14.90 -18.39
CA HIS A 103 -11.56 -15.72 -17.26
C HIS A 103 -12.36 -17.03 -17.20
N PHE A 104 -11.76 -18.08 -16.70
CA PHE A 104 -12.36 -19.41 -16.64
C PHE A 104 -12.71 -19.81 -15.20
N ALA A 105 -13.89 -20.36 -14.99
CA ALA A 105 -14.31 -20.83 -13.67
C ALA A 105 -13.50 -22.03 -13.15
N LYS A 106 -12.80 -22.75 -14.04
CA LYS A 106 -11.86 -23.83 -13.65
C LYS A 106 -10.74 -23.38 -12.70
N ASP A 107 -10.50 -22.07 -12.58
CA ASP A 107 -9.50 -21.50 -11.67
C ASP A 107 -10.06 -21.23 -10.25
N ILE A 108 -11.41 -21.36 -10.02
CA ILE A 108 -12.04 -21.20 -8.69
C ILE A 108 -11.38 -22.10 -7.61
N PRO A 109 -11.04 -23.38 -7.87
CA PRO A 109 -10.33 -24.22 -6.90
C PRO A 109 -9.03 -23.58 -6.38
N ALA A 110 -8.27 -22.89 -7.22
CA ALA A 110 -7.03 -22.24 -6.81
C ALA A 110 -7.29 -21.09 -5.80
N PHE A 111 -8.37 -20.33 -5.98
CA PHE A 111 -8.79 -19.31 -5.00
C PHE A 111 -9.19 -19.94 -3.67
N MET A 112 -9.98 -21.02 -3.69
CA MET A 112 -10.45 -21.70 -2.48
C MET A 112 -9.30 -22.30 -1.68
N ASN A 113 -8.35 -22.96 -2.36
CA ASN A 113 -7.15 -23.49 -1.71
C ASN A 113 -6.27 -22.38 -1.11
N LYS A 114 -6.16 -21.23 -1.79
CA LYS A 114 -5.40 -20.09 -1.29
C LYS A 114 -6.08 -19.42 -0.11
N LEU A 115 -7.42 -19.40 -0.10
CA LEU A 115 -8.24 -18.84 0.98
C LEU A 115 -8.04 -19.60 2.28
N GLU A 116 -7.95 -20.93 2.26
CA GLU A 116 -7.69 -21.76 3.44
C GLU A 116 -6.37 -21.36 4.14
N MET A 117 -5.36 -20.97 3.35
CA MET A 117 -4.06 -20.52 3.87
C MET A 117 -4.07 -19.05 4.30
N HIS A 118 -4.93 -18.22 3.71
CA HIS A 118 -4.97 -16.76 3.92
C HIS A 118 -6.42 -16.26 4.10
N PRO A 119 -7.09 -16.58 5.22
CA PRO A 119 -8.52 -16.28 5.38
C PRO A 119 -8.87 -14.80 5.44
N ASN A 120 -7.90 -13.94 5.73
CA ASN A 120 -8.08 -12.48 5.77
C ASN A 120 -7.41 -11.78 4.57
N ALA A 121 -7.36 -12.43 3.40
CA ALA A 121 -6.71 -11.86 2.22
C ALA A 121 -7.69 -11.55 1.10
N ILE A 122 -7.41 -10.46 0.35
CA ILE A 122 -7.87 -10.35 -1.03
C ILE A 122 -6.93 -11.18 -1.88
N ILE A 123 -7.51 -12.12 -2.64
CA ILE A 123 -6.75 -13.00 -3.52
C ILE A 123 -6.99 -12.56 -4.96
N ILE A 124 -5.92 -12.19 -5.67
CA ILE A 124 -5.99 -11.72 -7.05
C ILE A 124 -5.63 -12.87 -7.99
N GLY A 125 -6.48 -13.16 -8.96
CA GLY A 125 -6.16 -14.03 -10.08
C GLY A 125 -5.17 -13.35 -11.03
N ALA A 126 -3.89 -13.68 -10.89
CA ALA A 126 -2.82 -13.06 -11.66
C ALA A 126 -2.70 -13.71 -13.04
N ARG A 127 -2.86 -12.90 -14.07
CA ARG A 127 -2.68 -13.30 -15.47
C ARG A 127 -1.20 -13.41 -15.82
N ASN A 128 -0.86 -14.34 -16.69
CA ASN A 128 0.50 -14.40 -17.24
C ASN A 128 0.67 -13.32 -18.32
N MET A 129 1.23 -12.15 -17.93
CA MET A 129 1.46 -11.01 -18.83
C MET A 129 2.64 -11.20 -19.80
N GLY A 130 3.37 -12.32 -19.72
CA GLY A 130 4.46 -12.68 -20.66
C GLY A 130 4.02 -13.43 -21.91
N GLN A 131 2.74 -13.75 -22.06
CA GLN A 131 2.23 -14.45 -23.23
C GLN A 131 2.20 -13.53 -24.46
N ALA A 132 2.51 -14.09 -25.63
CA ALA A 132 2.50 -13.35 -26.90
C ALA A 132 1.11 -12.81 -27.29
N SER A 133 0.04 -13.41 -26.77
CA SER A 133 -1.36 -13.00 -26.98
C SER A 133 -1.77 -11.74 -26.19
N VAL A 134 -0.94 -11.28 -25.24
CA VAL A 134 -1.25 -10.11 -24.40
C VAL A 134 -1.09 -8.83 -25.19
N PRO A 135 -2.14 -7.98 -25.29
CA PRO A 135 -2.02 -6.68 -25.95
C PRO A 135 -1.00 -5.77 -25.24
N GLY A 136 -0.17 -5.06 -26.00
CA GLY A 136 0.86 -4.16 -25.44
C GLY A 136 0.30 -3.10 -24.49
N GLY A 137 -0.88 -2.53 -24.77
CA GLY A 137 -1.58 -1.60 -23.89
C GLY A 137 -1.96 -2.22 -22.53
N SER A 138 -2.37 -3.50 -22.52
CA SER A 138 -2.68 -4.23 -21.28
C SER A 138 -1.42 -4.46 -20.43
N SER A 139 -0.30 -4.80 -21.07
CA SER A 139 0.99 -4.97 -20.38
C SER A 139 1.49 -3.67 -19.76
N PHE A 140 1.40 -2.54 -20.48
CA PHE A 140 1.75 -1.23 -19.94
C PHE A 140 0.85 -0.86 -18.76
N GLY A 141 -0.47 -0.96 -18.91
CA GLY A 141 -1.42 -0.66 -17.85
C GLY A 141 -1.19 -1.50 -16.59
N ASN A 142 -0.91 -2.80 -16.75
CA ASN A 142 -0.57 -3.70 -15.66
C ASN A 142 0.70 -3.24 -14.90
N LYS A 143 1.80 -2.97 -15.61
CA LYS A 143 3.04 -2.47 -14.99
C LYS A 143 2.82 -1.14 -14.27
N PHE A 144 2.06 -0.22 -14.85
CA PHE A 144 1.71 1.07 -14.26
C PHE A 144 0.91 0.88 -12.97
N SER A 145 -0.14 0.06 -13.00
CA SER A 145 -0.98 -0.22 -11.83
C SER A 145 -0.18 -0.90 -10.69
N ASN A 146 0.63 -1.91 -11.02
CA ASN A 146 1.46 -2.61 -10.04
C ASN A 146 2.50 -1.68 -9.39
N PHE A 147 3.09 -0.76 -10.17
CA PHE A 147 4.03 0.23 -9.65
C PHE A 147 3.36 1.14 -8.61
N TRP A 148 2.22 1.74 -8.93
CA TRP A 148 1.52 2.64 -8.02
C TRP A 148 1.00 1.92 -6.79
N PHE A 149 0.44 0.74 -6.94
CA PHE A 149 0.03 -0.09 -5.81
C PHE A 149 1.19 -0.36 -4.84
N LYS A 150 2.39 -0.66 -5.37
CA LYS A 150 3.59 -0.82 -4.55
C LYS A 150 4.01 0.48 -3.85
N VAL A 151 3.92 1.63 -4.51
CA VAL A 151 4.21 2.94 -3.92
C VAL A 151 3.23 3.26 -2.77
N GLU A 152 1.96 2.97 -2.96
CA GLU A 152 0.87 3.27 -2.03
C GLU A 152 0.84 2.35 -0.81
N THR A 153 1.15 1.07 -1.00
CA THR A 153 0.98 0.03 0.03
C THR A 153 2.28 -0.62 0.50
N GLY A 154 3.35 -0.56 -0.29
CA GLY A 154 4.58 -1.33 -0.08
C GLY A 154 4.49 -2.79 -0.54
N ILE A 155 3.31 -3.27 -0.97
CA ILE A 155 3.09 -4.65 -1.40
C ILE A 155 3.40 -4.81 -2.88
N THR A 156 4.12 -5.87 -3.24
CA THR A 156 4.37 -6.22 -4.63
C THR A 156 3.34 -7.26 -5.08
N SER A 157 2.61 -6.96 -6.15
CA SER A 157 1.66 -7.88 -6.78
C SER A 157 2.01 -8.04 -8.26
N PRO A 158 1.84 -9.24 -8.85
CA PRO A 158 2.10 -9.46 -10.27
C PRO A 158 1.02 -8.88 -11.17
N ASP A 159 -0.23 -8.76 -10.69
CA ASP A 159 -1.35 -8.25 -11.47
C ASP A 159 -2.41 -7.59 -10.61
N THR A 160 -2.37 -6.27 -10.50
CA THR A 160 -3.37 -5.48 -9.76
C THR A 160 -4.55 -5.03 -10.62
N GLN A 161 -4.58 -5.36 -11.91
CA GLN A 161 -5.66 -4.99 -12.83
C GLN A 161 -6.67 -6.10 -13.09
N SER A 162 -6.33 -7.36 -12.75
CA SER A 162 -7.29 -8.45 -12.92
C SER A 162 -8.56 -8.20 -12.11
N GLY A 163 -9.73 -8.37 -12.73
CA GLY A 163 -11.05 -8.33 -12.08
C GLY A 163 -11.45 -9.68 -11.46
N TYR A 164 -10.70 -10.75 -11.73
CA TYR A 164 -10.92 -12.06 -11.15
C TYR A 164 -10.28 -12.13 -9.78
N ARG A 165 -11.07 -11.98 -8.73
CA ARG A 165 -10.58 -11.83 -7.35
C ARG A 165 -11.49 -12.49 -6.35
N LEU A 166 -10.91 -12.91 -5.22
CA LEU A 166 -11.67 -13.27 -4.03
C LEU A 166 -11.51 -12.18 -2.98
N TYR A 167 -12.61 -11.82 -2.34
CA TYR A 167 -12.69 -10.77 -1.33
C TYR A 167 -13.24 -11.29 -0.01
N PRO A 168 -12.61 -11.01 1.14
CA PRO A 168 -13.21 -11.20 2.46
C PRO A 168 -14.21 -10.06 2.71
N LEU A 169 -15.51 -10.40 2.86
CA LEU A 169 -16.57 -9.39 2.92
C LEU A 169 -16.63 -8.63 4.25
N GLU A 170 -16.33 -9.29 5.37
CA GLU A 170 -16.44 -8.67 6.69
C GLU A 170 -15.47 -7.47 6.88
N PRO A 171 -14.18 -7.54 6.51
CA PRO A 171 -13.32 -6.37 6.53
C PRO A 171 -13.80 -5.25 5.60
N LEU A 172 -14.27 -5.59 4.39
CA LEU A 172 -14.70 -4.60 3.40
C LEU A 172 -15.96 -3.84 3.83
N LYS A 173 -16.88 -4.50 4.55
CA LYS A 173 -18.09 -3.89 5.10
C LYS A 173 -17.80 -2.71 6.03
N LYS A 174 -16.65 -2.73 6.72
CA LYS A 174 -16.21 -1.68 7.65
C LYS A 174 -15.56 -0.49 6.94
N MET A 175 -15.31 -0.61 5.63
CA MET A 175 -14.61 0.42 4.85
C MET A 175 -15.59 1.29 4.07
N ARG A 176 -15.23 2.55 3.87
CA ARG A 176 -15.97 3.47 3.00
C ARG A 176 -15.23 3.63 1.68
N PHE A 177 -15.91 3.34 0.59
CA PHE A 177 -15.41 3.50 -0.77
C PHE A 177 -16.13 4.65 -1.46
N ILE A 178 -15.41 5.45 -2.23
CA ILE A 178 -15.93 6.65 -2.90
C ILE A 178 -16.09 6.46 -4.40
N THR A 179 -15.27 5.59 -5.00
CA THR A 179 -15.28 5.36 -6.45
C THR A 179 -16.38 4.40 -6.87
N ARG A 180 -16.83 4.51 -8.15
CA ARG A 180 -17.99 3.76 -8.66
C ARG A 180 -17.73 2.97 -9.93
N LYS A 181 -16.62 3.26 -10.65
CA LYS A 181 -16.28 2.62 -11.93
C LYS A 181 -15.06 1.71 -11.79
N TYR A 182 -14.21 1.65 -12.81
CA TYR A 182 -13.01 0.80 -12.81
C TYR A 182 -12.00 1.19 -11.72
N GLU A 183 -11.95 2.46 -11.34
CA GLU A 183 -11.10 2.95 -10.27
C GLU A 183 -11.39 2.28 -8.91
N PHE A 184 -12.60 1.76 -8.70
CA PHE A 184 -12.95 1.01 -7.48
C PHE A 184 -12.05 -0.21 -7.26
N GLU A 185 -11.68 -0.90 -8.33
CA GLU A 185 -10.86 -2.10 -8.25
C GLU A 185 -9.44 -1.81 -7.73
N ILE A 186 -8.96 -0.57 -7.89
CA ILE A 186 -7.72 -0.08 -7.30
C ILE A 186 -7.96 0.40 -5.87
N GLU A 187 -9.01 1.22 -5.66
CA GLU A 187 -9.35 1.76 -4.35
C GLU A 187 -9.53 0.65 -3.32
N VAL A 188 -10.24 -0.42 -3.66
CA VAL A 188 -10.51 -1.51 -2.72
C VAL A 188 -9.22 -2.23 -2.30
N LEU A 189 -8.29 -2.48 -3.21
CA LEU A 189 -7.00 -3.13 -2.90
C LEU A 189 -6.16 -2.25 -1.97
N VAL A 190 -6.02 -0.97 -2.31
CA VAL A 190 -5.17 -0.05 -1.54
C VAL A 190 -5.74 0.18 -0.15
N ARG A 191 -7.05 0.48 -0.04
CA ARG A 191 -7.69 0.69 1.27
C ARG A 191 -7.73 -0.56 2.12
N ALA A 192 -7.94 -1.75 1.52
CA ALA A 192 -7.87 -3.02 2.22
C ALA A 192 -6.47 -3.25 2.81
N ALA A 193 -5.42 -3.08 2.01
CA ALA A 193 -4.04 -3.18 2.47
C ALA A 193 -3.73 -2.22 3.62
N TRP A 194 -4.16 -0.95 3.55
CA TRP A 194 -3.99 0.03 4.64
C TRP A 194 -4.72 -0.31 5.93
N ASN A 195 -5.75 -1.17 5.84
CA ASN A 195 -6.52 -1.67 7.00
C ASN A 195 -6.10 -3.07 7.45
N GLY A 196 -4.96 -3.57 6.97
CA GLY A 196 -4.37 -4.84 7.43
C GLY A 196 -5.00 -6.08 6.81
N VAL A 197 -5.71 -5.93 5.68
CA VAL A 197 -6.14 -7.05 4.85
C VAL A 197 -4.98 -7.42 3.93
N ASP A 198 -4.56 -8.68 3.96
CA ASP A 198 -3.50 -9.17 3.10
C ASP A 198 -3.92 -9.13 1.62
N VAL A 199 -2.95 -8.92 0.74
CA VAL A 199 -3.16 -8.99 -0.72
C VAL A 199 -2.18 -10.02 -1.28
N VAL A 200 -2.73 -11.12 -1.75
CA VAL A 200 -1.97 -12.25 -2.31
C VAL A 200 -2.48 -12.59 -3.70
N SER A 201 -1.77 -13.43 -4.44
CA SER A 201 -2.14 -13.79 -5.80
C SER A 201 -2.13 -15.29 -6.01
N VAL A 202 -2.95 -15.75 -6.97
CA VAL A 202 -2.92 -17.08 -7.57
C VAL A 202 -2.81 -16.95 -9.09
N PRO A 203 -2.08 -17.83 -9.78
CA PRO A 203 -2.06 -17.82 -11.24
C PRO A 203 -3.43 -18.25 -11.77
N VAL A 204 -3.90 -17.55 -12.81
CA VAL A 204 -5.16 -17.88 -13.50
C VAL A 204 -4.96 -17.92 -15.01
N SER A 205 -5.81 -18.72 -15.66
CA SER A 205 -5.91 -18.78 -17.10
C SER A 205 -6.65 -17.57 -17.65
N VAL A 206 -6.25 -17.07 -18.81
CA VAL A 206 -6.95 -15.97 -19.48
C VAL A 206 -7.01 -16.22 -20.98
N TYR A 207 -8.15 -15.97 -21.58
CA TYR A 207 -8.36 -15.96 -23.01
C TYR A 207 -8.43 -14.53 -23.53
N TYR A 208 -7.59 -14.23 -24.49
CA TYR A 208 -7.64 -12.97 -25.20
C TYR A 208 -8.24 -13.21 -26.60
N ALA A 209 -9.51 -12.84 -26.77
CA ALA A 209 -10.15 -12.91 -28.07
C ALA A 209 -9.36 -12.12 -29.14
N PRO A 210 -9.43 -12.50 -30.43
CA PRO A 210 -8.89 -11.70 -31.52
C PRO A 210 -9.37 -10.25 -31.45
N ALA A 211 -8.56 -9.30 -31.93
CA ALA A 211 -8.84 -7.86 -31.80
C ALA A 211 -10.21 -7.45 -32.35
N ALA A 212 -10.69 -8.12 -33.38
CA ALA A 212 -11.99 -7.86 -34.03
C ALA A 212 -13.19 -8.30 -33.17
N GLU A 213 -13.01 -9.24 -32.23
CA GLU A 213 -14.09 -9.82 -31.40
C GLU A 213 -14.11 -9.27 -29.98
N ARG A 214 -13.12 -8.42 -29.62
CA ARG A 214 -12.99 -7.89 -28.26
C ARG A 214 -14.04 -6.84 -27.98
N VAL A 215 -14.91 -7.12 -27.03
CA VAL A 215 -15.81 -6.12 -26.45
C VAL A 215 -15.12 -5.51 -25.23
N SER A 216 -14.79 -4.23 -25.29
CA SER A 216 -14.23 -3.50 -24.15
C SER A 216 -15.04 -2.26 -23.88
N HIS A 217 -15.56 -2.15 -22.68
CA HIS A 217 -16.27 -0.97 -22.18
C HIS A 217 -15.33 0.07 -21.53
N PHE A 218 -14.03 -0.22 -21.48
CA PHE A 218 -13.01 0.69 -20.97
C PHE A 218 -12.76 1.84 -21.96
N ARG A 219 -12.86 3.07 -21.46
CA ARG A 219 -12.63 4.29 -22.26
C ARG A 219 -11.23 4.81 -21.98
N PRO A 220 -10.24 4.61 -22.87
CA PRO A 220 -8.83 4.80 -22.55
C PRO A 220 -8.52 6.16 -21.90
N PHE A 221 -8.97 7.27 -22.48
CA PHE A 221 -8.67 8.61 -21.94
C PHE A 221 -9.44 8.91 -20.64
N LYS A 222 -10.76 8.67 -20.61
CA LYS A 222 -11.59 9.05 -19.46
C LYS A 222 -11.31 8.20 -18.23
N ASP A 223 -11.20 6.88 -18.42
CA ASP A 223 -11.03 5.96 -17.30
C ASP A 223 -9.57 5.99 -16.83
N PHE A 224 -8.58 6.14 -17.73
CA PHE A 224 -7.18 6.35 -17.34
C PHE A 224 -6.99 7.66 -16.57
N PHE A 225 -7.63 8.76 -16.98
CA PHE A 225 -7.60 10.02 -16.23
C PHE A 225 -8.16 9.86 -14.82
N ARG A 226 -9.32 9.19 -14.66
CA ARG A 226 -9.89 8.93 -13.33
C ARG A 226 -8.99 8.08 -12.45
N ILE A 227 -8.39 7.04 -13.02
CA ILE A 227 -7.43 6.18 -12.33
C ILE A 227 -6.21 7.00 -11.91
N SER A 228 -5.69 7.87 -12.76
CA SER A 228 -4.55 8.74 -12.45
C SER A 228 -4.86 9.74 -11.32
N VAL A 229 -6.06 10.34 -11.33
CA VAL A 229 -6.52 11.21 -10.24
C VAL A 229 -6.65 10.43 -8.93
N LEU A 230 -7.26 9.23 -8.97
CA LEU A 230 -7.35 8.38 -7.80
C LEU A 230 -5.96 8.03 -7.25
N ASN A 231 -5.04 7.55 -8.09
CA ASN A 231 -3.68 7.21 -7.66
C ASN A 231 -2.96 8.42 -7.04
N THR A 232 -3.11 9.62 -7.62
CA THR A 232 -2.55 10.84 -7.03
C THR A 232 -3.08 11.06 -5.61
N ILE A 233 -4.39 10.95 -5.41
CA ILE A 233 -5.02 11.10 -4.09
C ILE A 233 -4.54 10.01 -3.13
N LEU A 234 -4.49 8.74 -3.57
CA LEU A 234 -4.04 7.62 -2.74
C LEU A 234 -2.57 7.76 -2.35
N VAL A 235 -1.71 8.21 -3.27
CA VAL A 235 -0.30 8.51 -2.99
C VAL A 235 -0.18 9.61 -1.94
N LEU A 236 -0.92 10.71 -2.09
CA LEU A 236 -0.92 11.79 -1.10
C LEU A 236 -1.37 11.28 0.28
N ILE A 237 -2.46 10.52 0.35
CA ILE A 237 -2.93 9.91 1.60
C ILE A 237 -1.87 8.95 2.16
N SER A 238 -1.24 8.14 1.31
CA SER A 238 -0.19 7.21 1.73
C SER A 238 0.98 7.93 2.39
N PHE A 239 1.51 8.99 1.74
CA PHE A 239 2.68 9.70 2.23
C PHE A 239 2.38 10.66 3.38
N LEU A 240 1.23 11.35 3.36
CA LEU A 240 0.90 12.35 4.36
C LEU A 240 0.22 11.78 5.62
N TYR A 241 -0.42 10.62 5.50
CA TYR A 241 -1.18 10.05 6.62
C TYR A 241 -0.80 8.60 6.95
N ILE A 242 -0.86 7.67 5.98
CA ILE A 242 -0.71 6.23 6.27
C ILE A 242 0.72 5.90 6.73
N LYS A 243 1.73 6.26 5.96
CA LYS A 243 3.13 5.97 6.30
C LYS A 243 3.59 6.65 7.59
N PRO A 244 3.30 7.95 7.84
CA PRO A 244 3.57 8.57 9.12
C PRO A 244 2.84 7.90 10.29
N ARG A 245 1.55 7.61 10.13
CA ARG A 245 0.75 6.89 11.15
C ARG A 245 1.36 5.53 11.50
N ASP A 246 1.71 4.74 10.49
CA ASP A 246 2.25 3.39 10.71
C ASP A 246 3.67 3.46 11.29
N PHE A 247 4.46 4.44 10.90
CA PHE A 247 5.76 4.71 11.51
C PHE A 247 5.62 5.09 12.99
N ILE A 248 4.71 5.99 13.33
CA ILE A 248 4.40 6.35 14.73
C ILE A 248 3.96 5.11 15.51
N ARG A 249 3.08 4.28 14.96
CA ARG A 249 2.64 3.03 15.60
C ARG A 249 3.81 2.07 15.88
N ILE A 250 4.79 1.98 14.96
CA ILE A 250 5.99 1.17 15.17
C ILE A 250 6.83 1.71 16.31
N LEU A 251 6.97 3.04 16.45
CA LEU A 251 7.75 3.67 17.53
C LEU A 251 7.15 3.38 18.92
N PHE A 252 5.82 3.32 19.03
CA PHE A 252 5.12 3.03 20.30
C PHE A 252 4.94 1.52 20.56
N ASP A 253 5.13 0.66 19.59
CA ASP A 253 5.08 -0.80 19.73
C ASP A 253 6.49 -1.33 20.08
N LYS A 254 6.73 -1.64 21.35
CA LYS A 254 8.04 -2.12 21.84
C LYS A 254 8.59 -3.31 21.06
N GLN A 255 7.72 -4.24 20.65
CA GLN A 255 8.16 -5.44 19.91
C GLN A 255 8.55 -5.09 18.48
N LYS A 256 7.74 -4.31 17.79
CA LYS A 256 8.02 -3.86 16.42
C LYS A 256 9.22 -2.94 16.37
N PHE A 257 9.33 -2.03 17.35
CA PHE A 257 10.50 -1.15 17.47
C PHE A 257 11.79 -1.93 17.73
N LYS A 258 11.76 -2.90 18.67
CA LYS A 258 12.90 -3.79 18.93
C LYS A 258 13.30 -4.59 17.68
N LYS A 259 12.30 -5.10 16.94
CA LYS A 259 12.52 -5.79 15.68
C LYS A 259 13.13 -4.86 14.63
N LEU A 260 12.62 -3.65 14.46
CA LEU A 260 13.16 -2.64 13.54
C LEU A 260 14.64 -2.34 13.86
N ILE A 261 14.97 -2.13 15.15
CA ILE A 261 16.35 -1.90 15.59
C ILE A 261 17.22 -3.12 15.32
N ASN A 262 16.76 -4.33 15.65
CA ASN A 262 17.52 -5.54 15.40
C ASN A 262 17.76 -5.77 13.90
N ASP A 263 16.75 -5.63 13.08
CA ASP A 263 16.84 -5.90 11.63
C ASP A 263 17.73 -4.89 10.89
N HIS A 264 17.84 -3.66 11.39
CA HIS A 264 18.60 -2.62 10.70
C HIS A 264 19.91 -2.25 11.40
N LEU A 265 19.94 -2.18 12.73
CA LEU A 265 21.15 -1.83 13.48
C LEU A 265 22.07 -3.04 13.73
N PHE A 266 21.49 -4.21 14.01
CA PHE A 266 22.27 -5.41 14.36
C PHE A 266 22.35 -6.47 13.24
N HIS A 267 21.74 -6.22 12.07
CA HIS A 267 21.81 -7.16 10.95
C HIS A 267 23.23 -7.24 10.36
N PRO A 268 23.76 -8.44 10.06
CA PRO A 268 25.15 -8.61 9.63
C PRO A 268 25.50 -8.03 8.25
N HIS A 269 24.50 -7.81 7.37
CA HIS A 269 24.73 -7.37 5.98
C HIS A 269 25.22 -5.92 5.83
N HIS A 270 25.13 -5.07 6.86
CA HIS A 270 25.61 -3.70 6.79
C HIS A 270 26.79 -3.48 7.74
N SER A 271 27.89 -2.90 7.22
CA SER A 271 29.07 -2.58 8.01
C SER A 271 28.75 -1.61 9.16
N ALA A 272 29.48 -1.74 10.29
CA ALA A 272 29.35 -0.82 11.40
C ALA A 272 29.59 0.66 10.98
N ARG A 273 30.45 0.89 9.98
CA ARG A 273 30.70 2.22 9.40
C ARG A 273 29.45 2.80 8.74
N LEU A 274 28.75 2.02 7.91
CA LEU A 274 27.53 2.46 7.22
C LEU A 274 26.42 2.79 8.20
N LYS A 275 26.25 1.96 9.25
CA LYS A 275 25.26 2.18 10.32
C LYS A 275 25.56 3.45 11.11
N ALA A 276 26.82 3.64 11.51
CA ALA A 276 27.27 4.84 12.21
C ALA A 276 27.10 6.11 11.37
N ALA A 277 27.46 6.07 10.08
CA ALA A 277 27.23 7.16 9.14
C ALA A 277 25.73 7.47 8.96
N SER A 278 24.88 6.45 8.97
CA SER A 278 23.43 6.63 8.89
C SER A 278 22.87 7.33 10.14
N VAL A 279 23.35 6.97 11.33
CA VAL A 279 22.98 7.66 12.58
C VAL A 279 23.48 9.10 12.58
N ALA A 280 24.75 9.31 12.22
CA ALA A 280 25.34 10.65 12.14
C ALA A 280 24.55 11.59 11.23
N PHE A 281 24.26 11.12 10.03
CA PHE A 281 23.50 11.89 9.04
C PHE A 281 22.05 12.12 9.48
N GLY A 282 21.40 11.12 10.06
CA GLY A 282 20.04 11.24 10.58
C GLY A 282 19.94 12.33 11.68
N ILE A 283 20.84 12.29 12.67
CA ILE A 283 20.89 13.30 13.74
C ILE A 283 21.19 14.69 13.19
N PHE A 284 22.14 14.79 12.26
CA PHE A 284 22.44 16.04 11.56
C PHE A 284 21.18 16.63 10.94
N MET A 285 20.47 15.84 10.13
CA MET A 285 19.25 16.29 9.46
C MET A 285 18.09 16.57 10.42
N GLY A 286 18.05 15.92 11.58
CA GLY A 286 17.06 16.15 12.63
C GLY A 286 17.23 17.48 13.37
N ILE A 287 18.43 18.07 13.38
CA ILE A 287 18.75 19.32 14.07
C ILE A 287 18.82 20.51 13.10
N VAL A 288 19.27 20.31 11.86
CA VAL A 288 19.35 21.38 10.85
C VAL A 288 18.00 22.09 10.70
N PRO A 289 17.96 23.43 10.65
CA PRO A 289 16.71 24.22 10.67
C PRO A 289 16.01 24.28 9.31
N ILE A 290 15.61 23.11 8.80
CA ILE A 290 14.84 22.96 7.56
C ILE A 290 13.40 22.62 7.96
N TRP A 291 12.73 23.57 8.57
CA TRP A 291 11.40 23.37 9.17
C TRP A 291 10.38 22.76 8.20
N GLY A 292 9.78 21.65 8.61
CA GLY A 292 8.78 20.93 7.82
C GLY A 292 9.34 20.00 6.74
N PHE A 293 10.58 20.20 6.28
CA PHE A 293 11.21 19.38 5.22
C PHE A 293 12.30 18.43 5.73
N GLN A 294 12.60 18.43 7.02
CA GLN A 294 13.68 17.65 7.64
C GLN A 294 13.64 16.16 7.25
N LEU A 295 12.49 15.53 7.38
CA LEU A 295 12.34 14.10 7.08
C LEU A 295 12.46 13.81 5.58
N VAL A 296 11.89 14.65 4.74
CA VAL A 296 11.96 14.49 3.27
C VAL A 296 13.40 14.62 2.78
N THR A 297 14.10 15.64 3.25
CA THR A 297 15.52 15.87 2.89
C THR A 297 16.43 14.81 3.47
N ALA A 298 16.15 14.30 4.69
CA ALA A 298 16.87 13.17 5.28
C ALA A 298 16.72 11.89 4.46
N ILE A 299 15.49 11.56 4.00
CA ILE A 299 15.25 10.40 3.14
C ILE A 299 15.96 10.56 1.80
N PHE A 300 15.84 11.73 1.16
CA PHE A 300 16.49 12.02 -0.11
C PHE A 300 18.01 11.92 0.00
N GLY A 301 18.61 12.54 1.02
CA GLY A 301 20.04 12.45 1.29
C GLY A 301 20.49 11.01 1.60
N ALA A 302 19.68 10.22 2.33
CA ALA A 302 19.98 8.81 2.58
C ALA A 302 19.99 7.97 1.29
N ILE A 303 19.18 8.31 0.31
CA ILE A 303 19.18 7.67 -1.02
C ILE A 303 20.45 8.03 -1.78
N LEU A 304 20.78 9.32 -1.86
CA LEU A 304 21.97 9.82 -2.58
C LEU A 304 23.27 9.26 -1.98
N LEU A 305 23.38 9.25 -0.67
CA LEU A 305 24.57 8.78 0.06
C LEU A 305 24.57 7.27 0.28
N LYS A 306 23.59 6.54 -0.25
CA LYS A 306 23.43 5.08 -0.10
C LYS A 306 23.45 4.61 1.36
N LEU A 307 22.90 5.43 2.28
CA LEU A 307 22.81 5.14 3.71
C LEU A 307 21.64 4.20 4.02
N ASN A 308 21.63 3.65 5.24
CA ASN A 308 20.53 2.83 5.72
C ASN A 308 19.32 3.72 6.06
N LYS A 309 18.33 3.77 5.17
CA LYS A 309 17.16 4.66 5.27
C LYS A 309 16.38 4.53 6.57
N PRO A 310 16.01 3.32 7.07
CA PRO A 310 15.39 3.16 8.38
C PRO A 310 16.16 3.78 9.53
N ILE A 311 17.48 3.59 9.56
CA ILE A 311 18.35 4.16 10.61
C ILE A 311 18.33 5.69 10.51
N VAL A 312 18.49 6.25 9.30
CA VAL A 312 18.42 7.71 9.08
C VAL A 312 17.09 8.29 9.53
N ILE A 313 15.97 7.65 9.18
CA ILE A 313 14.62 8.11 9.56
C ILE A 313 14.47 8.12 11.08
N VAL A 314 14.86 7.04 11.77
CA VAL A 314 14.78 6.97 13.24
C VAL A 314 15.64 8.05 13.89
N ALA A 315 16.89 8.20 13.44
CA ALA A 315 17.82 9.17 13.98
C ALA A 315 17.41 10.63 13.68
N ALA A 316 16.80 10.90 12.52
CA ALA A 316 16.32 12.25 12.17
C ALA A 316 15.13 12.72 13.04
N ASN A 317 14.42 11.79 13.68
CA ASN A 317 13.35 12.11 14.62
C ASN A 317 13.86 12.45 16.05
N ILE A 318 15.12 12.88 16.22
CA ILE A 318 15.63 13.33 17.51
C ILE A 318 14.90 14.58 18.05
N SER A 319 14.33 15.39 17.15
CA SER A 319 13.54 16.59 17.48
C SER A 319 12.14 16.27 17.99
N ILE A 320 12.04 15.34 18.95
CA ILE A 320 10.78 15.09 19.67
C ILE A 320 10.47 16.26 20.62
N PRO A 321 9.19 16.52 20.98
CA PRO A 321 8.81 17.69 21.78
C PRO A 321 9.67 17.95 23.03
N PRO A 322 10.06 16.96 23.85
CA PRO A 322 10.95 17.21 25.01
C PRO A 322 12.37 17.64 24.64
N MET A 323 12.85 17.30 23.43
CA MET A 323 14.21 17.64 22.98
C MET A 323 14.29 19.02 22.29
N ILE A 324 13.16 19.54 21.79
CA ILE A 324 13.12 20.81 21.07
C ILE A 324 13.71 21.97 21.90
N PRO A 325 13.33 22.19 23.18
CA PRO A 325 13.94 23.26 23.99
C PRO A 325 15.43 23.12 24.13
N LEU A 326 15.96 21.90 24.31
CA LEU A 326 17.39 21.63 24.44
C LEU A 326 18.13 21.92 23.13
N ILE A 327 17.54 21.54 21.99
CA ILE A 327 18.09 21.79 20.66
C ILE A 327 18.13 23.31 20.39
N ILE A 328 17.06 24.04 20.72
CA ILE A 328 17.02 25.49 20.55
C ILE A 328 18.07 26.14 21.43
N TYR A 329 18.12 25.83 22.72
CA TYR A 329 19.11 26.38 23.64
C TYR A 329 20.54 26.09 23.20
N GLY A 330 20.84 24.84 22.87
CA GLY A 330 22.15 24.42 22.34
C GLY A 330 22.52 25.16 21.06
N SER A 331 21.55 25.35 20.17
CA SER A 331 21.77 26.11 18.93
C SER A 331 22.14 27.57 19.22
N TYR A 332 21.44 28.23 20.13
CA TYR A 332 21.80 29.62 20.49
C TYR A 332 23.20 29.71 21.14
N LYS A 333 23.54 28.81 22.04
CA LYS A 333 24.87 28.77 22.67
C LYS A 333 25.98 28.50 21.65
N MET A 334 25.80 27.57 20.72
CA MET A 334 26.76 27.32 19.62
C MET A 334 26.82 28.50 18.65
N GLY A 335 25.72 29.16 18.40
CA GLY A 335 25.66 30.33 17.52
C GLY A 335 26.38 31.55 18.10
N ALA A 336 26.41 31.69 19.41
CA ALA A 336 27.14 32.78 20.07
C ALA A 336 28.65 32.79 19.73
N PHE A 337 29.25 31.62 19.48
CA PHE A 337 30.61 31.50 19.03
C PHE A 337 30.89 32.24 17.71
N TRP A 338 29.91 32.19 16.79
CA TRP A 338 30.03 32.82 15.47
C TRP A 338 29.69 34.31 15.50
N MET A 339 28.82 34.73 16.42
CA MET A 339 28.36 36.12 16.53
C MET A 339 29.33 37.03 17.37
N GLY A 340 30.21 36.44 18.16
CA GLY A 340 31.15 37.18 18.98
C GLY A 340 30.47 38.20 19.91
N ALA A 341 30.90 39.47 19.82
CA ALA A 341 30.36 40.57 20.62
C ALA A 341 28.87 40.90 20.29
N SER A 342 28.37 40.42 19.15
CA SER A 342 26.94 40.62 18.75
C SER A 342 26.05 39.45 19.18
N ALA A 343 26.57 38.48 19.97
CA ALA A 343 25.80 37.36 20.47
C ALA A 343 24.74 37.82 21.45
N MET A 344 23.52 37.38 21.24
CA MET A 344 22.40 37.66 22.15
C MET A 344 22.15 36.46 23.05
N GLU A 345 21.93 36.73 24.34
CA GLU A 345 21.35 35.73 25.25
C GLU A 345 19.84 35.64 25.00
N ILE A 346 19.27 34.46 25.23
CA ILE A 346 17.82 34.26 25.09
C ILE A 346 17.18 34.99 26.28
N ASP A 347 16.74 36.23 26.05
CA ASP A 347 15.92 36.98 27.00
C ASP A 347 14.51 37.13 26.41
N PHE A 348 13.56 36.49 27.06
CA PHE A 348 12.14 36.52 26.67
C PHE A 348 11.40 37.78 27.14
N SER A 349 12.10 38.70 27.85
CA SER A 349 11.53 39.91 28.47
C SER A 349 11.84 41.20 27.69
N SER A 350 12.66 41.16 26.64
CA SER A 350 13.05 42.34 25.87
C SER A 350 12.12 42.69 24.70
N ASP A 351 11.95 43.97 24.39
CA ASP A 351 11.17 44.43 23.25
C ASP A 351 11.70 43.82 21.92
N ILE A 352 10.81 43.15 21.21
CA ILE A 352 11.12 42.46 19.94
C ILE A 352 11.22 43.51 18.82
N THR A 353 12.46 43.88 18.44
CA THR A 353 12.72 44.73 17.28
C THR A 353 13.04 43.84 16.04
N LEU A 354 12.90 44.43 14.81
CA LEU A 354 13.23 43.72 13.58
C LEU A 354 14.71 43.30 13.52
N ASP A 355 15.61 44.09 14.07
CA ASP A 355 17.04 43.78 14.13
C ASP A 355 17.32 42.69 15.16
N SER A 356 16.62 42.65 16.28
CA SER A 356 16.74 41.56 17.24
C SER A 356 16.27 40.20 16.67
N ILE A 357 15.18 40.23 15.87
CA ILE A 357 14.69 39.04 15.18
C ILE A 357 15.72 38.56 14.14
N LYS A 358 16.28 39.46 13.34
CA LYS A 358 17.26 39.12 12.32
C LYS A 358 18.55 38.55 12.92
N ASN A 359 19.09 39.17 13.94
CA ASN A 359 20.30 38.70 14.62
C ASN A 359 20.07 37.39 15.39
N ASN A 360 18.93 37.26 16.05
CA ASN A 360 18.53 36.01 16.69
C ASN A 360 18.36 34.85 15.69
N LEU A 361 17.77 35.11 14.52
CA LEU A 361 17.60 34.10 13.49
C LEU A 361 18.94 33.63 12.91
N LEU A 362 19.86 34.54 12.62
CA LEU A 362 21.19 34.22 12.11
C LEU A 362 21.98 33.40 13.15
N GLN A 363 21.99 33.86 14.42
CA GLN A 363 22.65 33.13 15.51
C GLN A 363 22.08 31.71 15.63
N TYR A 364 20.75 31.55 15.56
CA TYR A 364 20.08 30.26 15.60
C TYR A 364 20.48 29.38 14.41
N ILE A 365 20.50 29.92 13.18
CA ILE A 365 20.87 29.16 11.97
C ILE A 365 22.31 28.66 12.04
N TYR A 366 23.28 29.56 12.30
CA TYR A 366 24.68 29.16 12.41
C TYR A 366 24.89 28.16 13.55
N GLY A 367 24.25 28.40 14.68
CA GLY A 367 24.38 27.52 15.84
C GLY A 367 23.72 26.17 15.65
N SER A 368 22.55 26.11 15.00
CA SER A 368 21.88 24.82 14.73
C SER A 368 22.65 23.95 13.72
N ILE A 369 23.27 24.56 12.69
CA ILE A 369 24.14 23.84 11.76
C ILE A 369 25.37 23.31 12.50
N THR A 370 26.00 24.14 13.35
CA THR A 370 27.15 23.73 14.15
C THR A 370 26.80 22.62 15.14
N LEU A 371 25.69 22.77 15.86
CA LEU A 371 25.17 21.75 16.79
C LEU A 371 24.85 20.44 16.05
N ALA A 372 24.22 20.53 14.89
CA ALA A 372 23.91 19.39 14.05
C ALA A 372 25.15 18.61 13.64
N ALA A 373 26.22 19.32 13.20
CA ALA A 373 27.49 18.71 12.82
C ALA A 373 28.16 18.05 14.03
N VAL A 374 28.28 18.75 15.15
CA VAL A 374 28.92 18.22 16.38
C VAL A 374 28.14 17.03 16.90
N ALA A 375 26.83 17.14 17.06
CA ALA A 375 26.00 16.05 17.54
C ALA A 375 26.01 14.85 16.58
N GLY A 376 25.87 15.09 15.27
CA GLY A 376 25.94 14.03 14.26
C GLY A 376 27.26 13.24 14.33
N ILE A 377 28.39 13.93 14.38
CA ILE A 377 29.72 13.29 14.50
C ILE A 377 29.83 12.52 15.82
N ALA A 378 29.47 13.15 16.95
CA ALA A 378 29.58 12.53 18.27
C ALA A 378 28.75 11.23 18.36
N PHE A 379 27.46 11.28 17.99
CA PHE A 379 26.59 10.09 18.00
C PHE A 379 27.02 9.05 16.97
N GLY A 380 27.56 9.48 15.82
CA GLY A 380 28.13 8.58 14.83
C GLY A 380 29.30 7.79 15.39
N ILE A 381 30.24 8.47 16.05
CA ILE A 381 31.43 7.83 16.71
C ILE A 381 30.94 6.90 17.82
N LEU A 382 30.06 7.35 18.70
CA LEU A 382 29.49 6.51 19.76
C LEU A 382 28.85 5.25 19.22
N THR A 383 28.02 5.39 18.16
CA THR A 383 27.39 4.25 17.49
C THR A 383 28.43 3.30 16.90
N PHE A 384 29.44 3.81 16.27
CA PHE A 384 30.52 2.98 15.70
C PHE A 384 31.28 2.16 16.77
N ILE A 385 31.65 2.82 17.87
CA ILE A 385 32.34 2.17 19.00
C ILE A 385 31.43 1.09 19.61
N PHE A 386 30.14 1.43 19.86
CA PHE A 386 29.16 0.51 20.42
C PHE A 386 29.00 -0.74 19.55
N LEU A 387 28.81 -0.57 18.23
CA LEU A 387 28.66 -1.69 17.32
C LEU A 387 29.88 -2.58 17.26
N LYS A 388 31.11 -2.02 17.26
CA LYS A 388 32.32 -2.79 17.32
C LYS A 388 32.48 -3.63 18.60
N LEU A 389 32.07 -3.07 19.74
CA LEU A 389 32.07 -3.80 21.01
C LEU A 389 31.05 -4.96 21.00
N VAL A 390 29.86 -4.75 20.41
CA VAL A 390 28.85 -5.79 20.28
C VAL A 390 29.34 -6.91 19.34
N ASP A 391 29.88 -6.53 18.18
CA ASP A 391 30.41 -7.51 17.21
C ASP A 391 31.54 -8.36 17.82
N LYS A 392 32.44 -7.74 18.61
CA LYS A 392 33.51 -8.46 19.32
C LYS A 392 32.94 -9.46 20.35
N LYS A 393 31.92 -9.06 21.13
CA LYS A 393 31.28 -9.96 22.10
C LYS A 393 30.59 -11.14 21.40
N ARG A 394 29.95 -10.92 20.27
CA ARG A 394 29.29 -11.98 19.47
C ARG A 394 30.32 -12.96 18.89
N ALA A 395 31.44 -12.48 18.38
CA ALA A 395 32.53 -13.32 17.87
C ALA A 395 33.15 -14.20 18.97
N VAL A 396 33.31 -13.68 20.19
CA VAL A 396 33.79 -14.44 21.34
C VAL A 396 32.78 -15.49 21.78
N ALA A 397 31.46 -15.17 21.77
CA ALA A 397 30.44 -16.12 22.14
C ALA A 397 30.24 -17.25 21.10
N ALA A 398 30.45 -16.97 19.80
CA ALA A 398 30.37 -17.94 18.71
C ALA A 398 31.66 -18.81 18.55
N GLY A 399 32.76 -18.46 19.18
CA GLY A 399 34.00 -19.24 19.18
C GLY A 399 34.21 -20.04 20.48
N ALA A 400 33.23 -20.03 21.38
CA ALA A 400 33.26 -20.79 22.66
C ALA A 400 32.38 -22.06 22.61
N ASP A 401 31.72 -22.34 21.47
CA ASP A 401 31.05 -23.60 21.12
C ASP A 401 31.92 -24.37 20.11
#